data_2577d70053be6ae21ca56e7e07025386
#
_entry.id   2577d70053be6ae21ca56e7e07025386
#
_cell.length_a   1.000
_cell.length_b   1.000
_cell.length_c   1.000
_cell.angle_alpha   90.00
_cell.angle_beta   90.00
_cell.angle_gamma   90.00
#
_symmetry.space_group_name_H-M   'P 1'
#
loop_
_entity.id
_entity.type
_entity.pdbx_description
1 polymer ?
#
loop_
_entity_poly.entity_id
_entity_poly.type
_entity_poly.pdbx_seq_one_letter_code
_entity_poly.pdbx_strand_id
1 'polypeptide(L)'
;MSIKQRITSAYRYIEPNLFFIGLFGSIGFPAYYFIWTYLFPQPYENLPLRLVCAFLFLPFAIKSYMPSLFSRYKEKHFVFSICFCLPFFFCYMMIRNEWTVEWIMSFMAAIFLSIIIIYDWLLILIFTTIAAFSAAVLGYMSMSNIGIGFHYSYLVVFSFSYLTGICFNYRNRIEIESKQLFSRSFSSGIAHEMRNPLGALYASQEVLLELLPETLTDDPQQHRLISNAEIHKLRDIIQDNISIINNGHSTINLLLSSIDSQKISPHSFHYLSIHDVVNNALNVYGYQQKSDRALVFFQINTDNLFFGNDILLRYVFFNLLKNSFYYKDKPNFKIIISVYSKKNETIISIKDYGKGIPSSLIKNIFTEYYTSGKKNNTGLGLSFCKKVINAFAGSIECYSTENISTTFIIRLPMITSPIIDKIQYDLMSTKKILFLGNQPQQLIDINHLAFFYNFKLHSKKTLNYDIINIDNNNYDCIIIDLTSIESNLLTKLYNHIATTTIQVIFIRHKDDVKKLILSKTHQPYLFEYNHVDELQKKINNTNFHKKKRPIISH
;
A
#
# COMPACT_ATOMS: atom_id res chain seq x y z
N MET A 1 13.59 -23.66 6.84
CA MET A 1 14.35 -23.22 5.65
C MET A 1 15.75 -23.84 5.72
N SER A 2 16.23 -24.50 4.66
CA SER A 2 17.55 -25.11 4.64
C SER A 2 18.66 -24.04 4.59
N ILE A 3 19.90 -24.38 5.04
CA ILE A 3 21.04 -23.44 5.00
C ILE A 3 21.27 -22.91 3.57
N LYS A 4 21.13 -23.75 2.56
CA LYS A 4 21.26 -23.35 1.15
C LYS A 4 20.23 -22.27 0.77
N GLN A 5 18.97 -22.44 1.15
CA GLN A 5 17.93 -21.43 0.88
C GLN A 5 18.18 -20.11 1.60
N ARG A 6 18.74 -20.15 2.83
CA ARG A 6 19.12 -18.96 3.59
C ARG A 6 20.24 -18.19 2.89
N ILE A 7 21.27 -18.89 2.40
CA ILE A 7 22.38 -18.28 1.65
C ILE A 7 21.87 -17.61 0.38
N THR A 8 21.03 -18.29 -0.42
CA THR A 8 20.42 -17.71 -1.61
C THR A 8 19.61 -16.46 -1.31
N SER A 9 18.85 -16.48 -0.21
CA SER A 9 18.05 -15.33 0.23
C SER A 9 18.94 -14.16 0.65
N ALA A 10 19.99 -14.40 1.44
CA ALA A 10 20.96 -13.39 1.87
C ALA A 10 21.69 -12.76 0.68
N TYR A 11 22.12 -13.57 -0.28
CA TYR A 11 22.75 -13.08 -1.51
C TYR A 11 21.83 -12.15 -2.30
N ARG A 12 20.57 -12.56 -2.54
CA ARG A 12 19.58 -11.74 -3.27
C ARG A 12 19.30 -10.41 -2.59
N TYR A 13 19.29 -10.40 -1.27
CA TYR A 13 19.07 -9.18 -0.51
C TYR A 13 20.16 -8.14 -0.73
N ILE A 14 21.42 -8.56 -0.70
CA ILE A 14 22.57 -7.66 -0.84
C ILE A 14 22.97 -7.42 -2.31
N GLU A 15 22.42 -8.18 -3.23
CA GLU A 15 22.79 -8.17 -4.66
C GLU A 15 22.85 -6.76 -5.29
N PRO A 16 21.91 -5.81 -4.98
CA PRO A 16 22.00 -4.44 -5.50
C PRO A 16 23.23 -3.67 -5.02
N ASN A 17 23.77 -4.00 -3.83
CA ASN A 17 24.88 -3.29 -3.20
C ASN A 17 26.24 -3.98 -3.42
N LEU A 18 26.26 -5.15 -4.06
CA LEU A 18 27.48 -5.94 -4.26
C LEU A 18 28.58 -5.17 -4.99
N PHE A 19 28.23 -4.34 -5.97
CA PHE A 19 29.18 -3.49 -6.67
C PHE A 19 29.98 -2.61 -5.72
N PHE A 20 29.30 -1.89 -4.84
CA PHE A 20 29.96 -1.01 -3.87
C PHE A 20 30.80 -1.79 -2.85
N ILE A 21 30.29 -2.92 -2.37
CA ILE A 21 31.04 -3.81 -1.46
C ILE A 21 32.31 -4.29 -2.13
N GLY A 22 32.22 -4.72 -3.39
CA GLY A 22 33.36 -5.16 -4.18
C GLY A 22 34.38 -4.04 -4.41
N LEU A 23 33.91 -2.86 -4.82
CA LEU A 23 34.75 -1.70 -5.08
C LEU A 23 35.51 -1.24 -3.83
N PHE A 24 34.79 -1.00 -2.73
CA PHE A 24 35.40 -0.55 -1.48
C PHE A 24 36.29 -1.62 -0.85
N GLY A 25 35.93 -2.90 -0.95
CA GLY A 25 36.77 -3.98 -0.46
C GLY A 25 38.07 -4.13 -1.28
N SER A 26 37.97 -4.15 -2.62
CA SER A 26 39.12 -4.33 -3.48
C SER A 26 40.16 -3.21 -3.37
N ILE A 27 39.71 -1.96 -3.21
CA ILE A 27 40.58 -0.79 -3.06
C ILE A 27 40.98 -0.59 -1.59
N GLY A 28 40.07 -0.79 -0.67
CA GLY A 28 40.25 -0.47 0.75
C GLY A 28 41.32 -1.34 1.40
N PHE A 29 41.32 -2.65 1.18
CA PHE A 29 42.33 -3.53 1.79
C PHE A 29 43.77 -3.15 1.44
N PRO A 30 44.15 -2.94 0.16
CA PRO A 30 45.48 -2.43 -0.15
C PRO A 30 45.75 -1.04 0.35
N ALA A 31 44.77 -0.11 0.25
CA ALA A 31 44.93 1.27 0.72
C ALA A 31 45.22 1.32 2.23
N TYR A 32 44.52 0.54 3.02
CA TYR A 32 44.74 0.45 4.47
C TYR A 32 46.09 -0.18 4.83
N TYR A 33 46.72 -1.00 3.94
CA TYR A 33 48.08 -1.45 4.16
C TYR A 33 49.05 -0.27 4.21
N PHE A 34 48.92 0.67 3.25
CA PHE A 34 49.79 1.86 3.25
C PHE A 34 49.52 2.75 4.45
N ILE A 35 48.28 2.91 4.87
CA ILE A 35 47.86 3.71 6.04
C ILE A 35 48.50 3.12 7.33
N TRP A 36 48.34 1.81 7.55
CA TRP A 36 48.85 1.15 8.74
C TRP A 36 50.32 0.84 8.75
N THR A 37 50.99 0.95 7.59
CA THR A 37 52.44 0.76 7.52
C THR A 37 53.20 2.09 7.61
N TYR A 38 52.67 3.17 6.99
CA TYR A 38 53.41 4.42 6.83
C TYR A 38 52.83 5.60 7.61
N LEU A 39 51.52 5.73 7.73
CA LEU A 39 50.86 6.85 8.42
C LEU A 39 50.67 6.57 9.92
N PHE A 40 50.22 5.38 10.26
CA PHE A 40 49.99 4.92 11.62
C PHE A 40 50.60 3.55 11.83
N PRO A 41 51.95 3.42 11.93
CA PRO A 41 52.64 2.15 11.94
C PRO A 41 52.12 1.19 13.02
N GLN A 42 51.69 0.01 12.61
CA GLN A 42 51.25 -1.05 13.49
C GLN A 42 52.35 -2.10 13.71
N PRO A 43 52.38 -2.80 14.86
CA PRO A 43 53.39 -3.82 15.15
C PRO A 43 53.43 -4.94 14.12
N TYR A 44 52.26 -5.31 13.58
CA TYR A 44 52.13 -6.36 12.57
C TYR A 44 51.23 -5.93 11.44
N GLU A 45 51.75 -6.05 10.19
CA GLU A 45 50.99 -5.89 8.97
C GLU A 45 51.31 -7.03 7.96
N ASN A 46 50.31 -7.35 7.12
CA ASN A 46 50.42 -8.47 6.19
C ASN A 46 49.83 -8.12 4.83
N LEU A 47 50.66 -7.59 3.93
CA LEU A 47 50.26 -7.25 2.57
C LEU A 47 49.67 -8.44 1.77
N PRO A 48 50.30 -9.63 1.77
CA PRO A 48 49.73 -10.79 1.06
C PRO A 48 48.29 -11.12 1.50
N LEU A 49 48.03 -11.09 2.79
CA LEU A 49 46.69 -11.37 3.29
C LEU A 49 45.66 -10.29 2.89
N ARG A 50 46.09 -9.02 2.86
CA ARG A 50 45.25 -7.92 2.37
C ARG A 50 44.96 -8.05 0.86
N LEU A 51 45.93 -8.44 0.08
CA LEU A 51 45.77 -8.68 -1.37
C LEU A 51 44.82 -9.86 -1.63
N VAL A 52 44.87 -10.92 -0.82
CA VAL A 52 43.90 -12.02 -0.89
C VAL A 52 42.47 -11.49 -0.59
N CYS A 53 42.30 -10.67 0.43
CA CYS A 53 40.98 -10.04 0.73
C CYS A 53 40.51 -9.16 -0.44
N ALA A 54 41.39 -8.33 -1.00
CA ALA A 54 41.07 -7.49 -2.16
C ALA A 54 40.66 -8.33 -3.38
N PHE A 55 41.37 -9.42 -3.64
CA PHE A 55 41.06 -10.36 -4.72
C PHE A 55 39.70 -11.06 -4.51
N LEU A 56 39.36 -11.42 -3.28
CA LEU A 56 38.07 -12.04 -2.96
C LEU A 56 36.87 -11.05 -3.15
N PHE A 57 37.10 -9.75 -3.00
CA PHE A 57 36.04 -8.74 -3.23
C PHE A 57 35.93 -8.31 -4.71
N LEU A 58 37.00 -8.44 -5.50
CA LEU A 58 37.03 -8.03 -6.91
C LEU A 58 35.87 -8.59 -7.75
N PRO A 59 35.48 -9.88 -7.64
CA PRO A 59 34.37 -10.44 -8.41
C PRO A 59 33.03 -9.73 -8.18
N PHE A 60 32.82 -9.12 -7.03
CA PHE A 60 31.59 -8.36 -6.77
C PHE A 60 31.57 -7.04 -7.55
N ALA A 61 32.73 -6.37 -7.71
CA ALA A 61 32.84 -5.13 -8.47
C ALA A 61 32.69 -5.37 -9.99
N ILE A 62 33.23 -6.50 -10.52
CA ILE A 62 33.21 -6.80 -11.94
C ILE A 62 32.14 -7.83 -12.33
N LYS A 63 31.10 -8.01 -11.50
CA LYS A 63 30.04 -9.02 -11.67
C LYS A 63 29.46 -9.06 -13.09
N SER A 64 29.30 -7.90 -13.74
CA SER A 64 28.71 -7.78 -15.09
C SER A 64 29.60 -8.40 -16.19
N TYR A 65 30.88 -8.59 -15.93
CA TYR A 65 31.86 -9.13 -16.87
C TYR A 65 32.27 -10.58 -16.56
N MET A 66 31.69 -11.16 -15.49
CA MET A 66 32.08 -12.50 -15.04
C MET A 66 31.51 -13.61 -15.93
N PRO A 67 32.29 -14.67 -16.23
CA PRO A 67 31.83 -15.82 -16.98
C PRO A 67 30.65 -16.53 -16.34
N SER A 68 29.81 -17.21 -17.14
CA SER A 68 28.65 -17.99 -16.71
C SER A 68 28.95 -19.05 -15.64
N LEU A 69 30.18 -19.60 -15.65
CA LEU A 69 30.69 -20.54 -14.63
C LEU A 69 30.68 -19.94 -13.23
N PHE A 70 30.99 -18.65 -13.08
CA PHE A 70 30.97 -17.96 -11.78
C PHE A 70 29.55 -17.84 -11.23
N SER A 71 28.56 -17.73 -12.09
CA SER A 71 27.14 -17.67 -11.70
C SER A 71 26.72 -18.87 -10.86
N ARG A 72 27.31 -20.05 -11.04
CA ARG A 72 27.02 -21.27 -10.28
C ARG A 72 27.55 -21.22 -8.85
N TYR A 73 28.63 -20.49 -8.60
CA TYR A 73 29.30 -20.44 -7.30
C TYR A 73 29.16 -19.10 -6.58
N LYS A 74 28.49 -18.11 -7.17
CA LYS A 74 28.38 -16.74 -6.66
C LYS A 74 27.90 -16.63 -5.22
N GLU A 75 26.92 -17.45 -4.82
CA GLU A 75 26.36 -17.45 -3.46
C GLU A 75 27.36 -18.00 -2.42
N LYS A 76 28.07 -19.07 -2.76
CA LYS A 76 29.10 -19.65 -1.89
C LYS A 76 30.29 -18.72 -1.76
N HIS A 77 30.72 -18.14 -2.89
CA HIS A 77 31.81 -17.16 -2.94
C HIS A 77 31.45 -15.94 -2.05
N PHE A 78 30.22 -15.46 -2.12
CA PHE A 78 29.76 -14.34 -1.29
C PHE A 78 29.93 -14.63 0.20
N VAL A 79 29.39 -15.74 0.67
CA VAL A 79 29.49 -16.10 2.10
C VAL A 79 30.94 -16.27 2.51
N PHE A 80 31.73 -16.99 1.72
CA PHE A 80 33.14 -17.22 2.03
C PHE A 80 33.92 -15.89 2.09
N SER A 81 33.74 -15.01 1.09
CA SER A 81 34.47 -13.74 1.03
C SER A 81 34.14 -12.83 2.21
N ILE A 82 32.85 -12.71 2.56
CA ILE A 82 32.45 -11.88 3.71
C ILE A 82 33.00 -12.45 5.02
N CYS A 83 32.90 -13.77 5.23
CA CYS A 83 33.39 -14.41 6.46
C CYS A 83 34.92 -14.35 6.57
N PHE A 84 35.63 -14.49 5.46
CA PHE A 84 37.10 -14.43 5.44
C PHE A 84 37.60 -12.98 5.60
N CYS A 85 37.05 -12.04 4.83
CA CYS A 85 37.58 -10.68 4.79
C CYS A 85 37.15 -9.81 5.99
N LEU A 86 36.02 -10.11 6.66
CA LEU A 86 35.56 -9.32 7.79
C LEU A 86 35.86 -10.03 9.11
N PRO A 87 35.09 -11.00 9.62
CA PRO A 87 35.36 -11.52 10.95
C PRO A 87 36.68 -12.27 11.06
N PHE A 88 37.09 -13.05 10.05
CA PHE A 88 38.38 -13.79 10.14
C PHE A 88 39.58 -12.84 10.06
N PHE A 89 39.68 -12.01 9.03
CA PHE A 89 40.82 -11.14 8.82
C PHE A 89 41.04 -10.18 10.00
N PHE A 90 40.01 -9.47 10.43
CA PHE A 90 40.17 -8.48 11.49
C PHE A 90 40.40 -9.13 12.86
N CYS A 91 39.82 -10.30 13.17
CA CYS A 91 40.12 -11.05 14.36
C CYS A 91 41.59 -11.53 14.37
N TYR A 92 42.07 -12.07 13.26
CA TYR A 92 43.46 -12.50 13.09
C TYR A 92 44.43 -11.33 13.30
N MET A 93 44.21 -10.21 12.63
CA MET A 93 45.06 -9.01 12.75
C MET A 93 45.03 -8.42 14.16
N MET A 94 43.86 -8.43 14.86
CA MET A 94 43.73 -7.97 16.25
C MET A 94 44.62 -8.80 17.17
N ILE A 95 44.63 -10.12 17.04
CA ILE A 95 45.45 -10.99 17.87
C ILE A 95 46.93 -10.78 17.54
N ARG A 96 47.29 -10.72 16.28
CA ARG A 96 48.67 -10.49 15.83
C ARG A 96 49.26 -9.15 16.25
N ASN A 97 48.41 -8.15 16.48
CA ASN A 97 48.76 -6.82 16.99
C ASN A 97 48.53 -6.66 18.49
N GLU A 98 48.48 -7.78 19.24
CA GLU A 98 48.44 -7.79 20.71
C GLU A 98 47.30 -6.99 21.33
N TRP A 99 46.11 -7.02 20.68
CA TRP A 99 44.89 -6.33 21.14
C TRP A 99 45.04 -4.80 21.22
N THR A 100 45.78 -4.14 20.31
CA THR A 100 45.81 -2.69 20.24
C THR A 100 44.41 -2.11 20.00
N VAL A 101 44.16 -0.89 20.48
CA VAL A 101 42.86 -0.25 20.44
C VAL A 101 42.36 -0.13 18.98
N GLU A 102 43.24 0.23 18.06
CA GLU A 102 42.95 0.36 16.63
C GLU A 102 42.40 -0.92 16.05
N TRP A 103 42.98 -2.07 16.38
CA TRP A 103 42.55 -3.36 15.87
C TRP A 103 41.32 -3.92 16.59
N ILE A 104 41.10 -3.57 17.87
CA ILE A 104 39.87 -3.87 18.60
C ILE A 104 38.70 -3.13 17.97
N MET A 105 38.86 -1.82 17.68
CA MET A 105 37.84 -1.02 17.02
C MET A 105 37.58 -1.50 15.58
N SER A 106 38.63 -1.88 14.86
CA SER A 106 38.53 -2.41 13.49
C SER A 106 37.78 -3.75 13.44
N PHE A 107 38.03 -4.64 14.41
CA PHE A 107 37.29 -5.90 14.52
C PHE A 107 35.81 -5.65 14.90
N MET A 108 35.54 -4.71 15.80
CA MET A 108 34.17 -4.30 16.12
C MET A 108 33.43 -3.79 14.87
N ALA A 109 34.07 -2.92 14.09
CA ALA A 109 33.51 -2.42 12.83
C ALA A 109 33.25 -3.57 11.83
N ALA A 110 34.15 -4.55 11.74
CA ALA A 110 33.96 -5.72 10.88
C ALA A 110 32.77 -6.59 11.32
N ILE A 111 32.53 -6.73 12.63
CA ILE A 111 31.32 -7.39 13.15
C ILE A 111 30.06 -6.63 12.69
N PHE A 112 29.99 -5.31 12.86
CA PHE A 112 28.85 -4.52 12.43
C PHE A 112 28.61 -4.59 10.94
N LEU A 113 29.67 -4.48 10.12
CA LEU A 113 29.57 -4.64 8.67
C LEU A 113 29.04 -6.03 8.27
N SER A 114 29.51 -7.08 8.95
CA SER A 114 29.02 -8.45 8.71
C SER A 114 27.51 -8.58 9.00
N ILE A 115 27.03 -7.95 10.08
CA ILE A 115 25.61 -7.93 10.46
C ILE A 115 24.77 -7.17 9.43
N ILE A 116 25.28 -6.08 8.87
CA ILE A 116 24.58 -5.29 7.84
C ILE A 116 24.52 -6.04 6.51
N ILE A 117 25.63 -6.69 6.11
CA ILE A 117 25.75 -7.37 4.84
C ILE A 117 24.97 -8.70 4.82
N ILE A 118 25.05 -9.48 5.91
CA ILE A 118 24.35 -10.76 6.05
C ILE A 118 23.12 -10.54 6.94
N TYR A 119 21.95 -10.33 6.37
CA TYR A 119 20.74 -10.06 7.15
C TYR A 119 20.14 -11.28 7.86
N ASP A 120 20.61 -12.52 7.57
CA ASP A 120 20.10 -13.74 8.20
C ASP A 120 20.85 -14.03 9.51
N TRP A 121 20.15 -13.92 10.64
CA TRP A 121 20.73 -14.07 11.96
C TRP A 121 21.44 -15.41 12.21
N LEU A 122 20.92 -16.51 11.64
CA LEU A 122 21.52 -17.84 11.81
C LEU A 122 22.81 -17.99 11.02
N LEU A 123 22.84 -17.44 9.79
CA LEU A 123 24.07 -17.42 8.98
C LEU A 123 25.14 -16.55 9.64
N ILE A 124 24.77 -15.38 10.16
CA ILE A 124 25.69 -14.54 10.91
C ILE A 124 26.26 -15.32 12.08
N LEU A 125 25.41 -15.92 12.92
CA LEU A 125 25.82 -16.66 14.10
C LEU A 125 26.82 -17.78 13.76
N ILE A 126 26.49 -18.62 12.81
CA ILE A 126 27.32 -19.77 12.43
C ILE A 126 28.64 -19.32 11.80
N PHE A 127 28.58 -18.50 10.76
CA PHE A 127 29.76 -18.22 9.94
C PHE A 127 30.71 -17.24 10.61
N THR A 128 30.23 -16.22 11.32
CA THR A 128 31.13 -15.29 12.03
C THR A 128 31.78 -15.95 13.22
N THR A 129 31.08 -16.83 13.94
CA THR A 129 31.68 -17.58 15.05
C THR A 129 32.77 -18.53 14.58
N ILE A 130 32.51 -19.28 13.49
CA ILE A 130 33.53 -20.18 12.90
C ILE A 130 34.73 -19.37 12.39
N ALA A 131 34.49 -18.24 11.71
CA ALA A 131 35.55 -17.40 11.16
C ALA A 131 36.42 -16.77 12.29
N ALA A 132 35.79 -16.20 13.32
CA ALA A 132 36.51 -15.63 14.46
C ALA A 132 37.29 -16.70 15.27
N PHE A 133 36.69 -17.87 15.50
CA PHE A 133 37.34 -18.97 16.18
C PHE A 133 38.58 -19.47 15.38
N SER A 134 38.45 -19.72 14.09
CA SER A 134 39.57 -20.14 13.23
C SER A 134 40.69 -19.09 13.18
N ALA A 135 40.28 -17.78 13.11
CA ALA A 135 41.26 -16.69 13.16
C ALA A 135 42.00 -16.63 14.49
N ALA A 136 41.30 -16.87 15.60
CA ALA A 136 41.92 -16.91 16.94
C ALA A 136 42.92 -18.06 17.05
N VAL A 137 42.53 -19.25 16.65
CA VAL A 137 43.44 -20.42 16.68
C VAL A 137 44.68 -20.14 15.84
N LEU A 138 44.55 -19.70 14.60
CA LEU A 138 45.69 -19.41 13.73
C LEU A 138 46.51 -18.23 14.23
N GLY A 139 45.88 -17.19 14.75
CA GLY A 139 46.54 -16.02 15.32
C GLY A 139 47.46 -16.41 16.50
N TYR A 140 46.94 -17.14 17.49
CA TYR A 140 47.74 -17.59 18.61
C TYR A 140 48.80 -18.62 18.23
N MET A 141 48.52 -19.56 17.34
CA MET A 141 49.51 -20.52 16.86
C MET A 141 50.68 -19.87 16.10
N SER A 142 50.49 -18.73 15.47
CA SER A 142 51.50 -18.00 14.74
C SER A 142 52.33 -17.02 15.58
N MET A 143 52.04 -16.91 16.90
CA MET A 143 52.80 -16.10 17.85
C MET A 143 53.89 -16.93 18.49
N SER A 144 55.12 -16.42 18.51
CA SER A 144 56.29 -17.07 19.12
C SER A 144 56.29 -16.99 20.65
N ASN A 145 55.53 -16.06 21.24
CA ASN A 145 55.42 -15.89 22.70
C ASN A 145 54.02 -16.33 23.19
N ILE A 146 53.98 -17.43 23.92
CA ILE A 146 52.73 -18.00 24.51
C ILE A 146 52.20 -17.19 25.73
N GLY A 147 52.87 -16.07 26.08
CA GLY A 147 52.56 -15.28 27.30
C GLY A 147 51.58 -14.11 27.12
N ILE A 148 51.01 -13.91 25.92
CA ILE A 148 50.09 -12.78 25.70
C ILE A 148 48.69 -13.13 26.23
N GLY A 149 48.26 -12.40 27.27
CA GLY A 149 47.01 -12.65 27.95
C GLY A 149 45.79 -12.49 27.05
N PHE A 150 44.85 -13.41 27.17
CA PHE A 150 43.53 -13.29 26.58
C PHE A 150 42.72 -12.23 27.33
N HIS A 151 42.29 -11.16 26.64
CA HIS A 151 41.54 -10.05 27.26
C HIS A 151 40.06 -10.35 27.35
N TYR A 152 39.61 -11.00 28.40
CA TYR A 152 38.20 -11.40 28.63
C TYR A 152 37.23 -10.23 28.62
N SER A 153 37.66 -9.02 29.02
CA SER A 153 36.84 -7.82 29.07
C SER A 153 36.27 -7.43 27.70
N TYR A 154 37.07 -7.53 26.64
CA TYR A 154 36.62 -7.23 25.29
C TYR A 154 35.67 -8.28 24.72
N LEU A 155 35.81 -9.54 25.14
CA LEU A 155 34.89 -10.60 24.73
C LEU A 155 33.44 -10.30 25.14
N VAL A 156 33.26 -9.74 26.35
CA VAL A 156 31.93 -9.33 26.83
C VAL A 156 31.33 -8.24 25.95
N VAL A 157 32.15 -7.23 25.58
CA VAL A 157 31.71 -6.11 24.69
C VAL A 157 31.37 -6.63 23.31
N PHE A 158 32.21 -7.48 22.71
CA PHE A 158 31.95 -8.09 21.41
C PHE A 158 30.70 -8.95 21.44
N SER A 159 30.51 -9.78 22.44
CA SER A 159 29.33 -10.63 22.57
C SER A 159 28.05 -9.82 22.72
N PHE A 160 28.07 -8.77 23.54
CA PHE A 160 26.92 -7.87 23.70
C PHE A 160 26.57 -7.16 22.40
N SER A 161 27.55 -6.57 21.72
CA SER A 161 27.36 -5.89 20.44
C SER A 161 26.84 -6.85 19.37
N TYR A 162 27.37 -8.05 19.33
CA TYR A 162 26.97 -9.10 18.40
C TYR A 162 25.53 -9.56 18.63
N LEU A 163 25.15 -9.87 19.88
CA LEU A 163 23.79 -10.28 20.22
C LEU A 163 22.78 -9.16 19.93
N THR A 164 23.11 -7.93 20.29
CA THR A 164 22.27 -6.76 20.00
C THR A 164 22.06 -6.59 18.49
N GLY A 165 23.14 -6.68 17.70
CA GLY A 165 23.08 -6.61 16.25
C GLY A 165 22.20 -7.71 15.63
N ILE A 166 22.30 -8.94 16.13
CA ILE A 166 21.44 -10.06 15.71
C ILE A 166 19.97 -9.78 16.03
N CYS A 167 19.66 -9.28 17.23
CA CYS A 167 18.29 -8.96 17.64
C CYS A 167 17.65 -7.89 16.72
N PHE A 168 18.38 -6.81 16.39
CA PHE A 168 17.91 -5.79 15.46
C PHE A 168 17.73 -6.34 14.06
N ASN A 169 18.66 -7.14 13.58
CA ASN A 169 18.59 -7.74 12.24
C ASN A 169 17.41 -8.72 12.12
N TYR A 170 17.14 -9.51 13.16
CA TYR A 170 15.98 -10.41 13.22
C TYR A 170 14.66 -9.66 13.04
N ARG A 171 14.50 -8.52 13.71
CA ARG A 171 13.30 -7.67 13.58
C ARG A 171 13.13 -7.11 12.17
N ASN A 172 14.20 -6.55 11.61
CA ASN A 172 14.20 -6.01 10.24
C ASN A 172 13.85 -7.09 9.19
N ARG A 173 14.33 -8.31 9.40
CA ARG A 173 14.01 -9.44 8.53
C ARG A 173 12.52 -9.76 8.51
N ILE A 174 11.88 -9.86 9.67
CA ILE A 174 10.44 -10.13 9.77
C ILE A 174 9.66 -9.05 9.00
N GLU A 175 10.05 -7.80 9.14
CA GLU A 175 9.40 -6.68 8.46
C GLU A 175 9.56 -6.76 6.93
N ILE A 176 10.76 -7.08 6.42
CA ILE A 176 11.02 -7.21 4.97
C ILE A 176 10.31 -8.45 4.41
N GLU A 177 10.39 -9.60 5.06
CA GLU A 177 9.68 -10.81 4.63
C GLU A 177 8.17 -10.58 4.64
N SER A 178 7.64 -9.87 5.62
CA SER A 178 6.22 -9.51 5.70
C SER A 178 5.80 -8.61 4.53
N LYS A 179 6.60 -7.59 4.19
CA LYS A 179 6.34 -6.72 3.04
C LYS A 179 6.40 -7.48 1.70
N GLN A 180 7.35 -8.39 1.53
CA GLN A 180 7.46 -9.20 0.31
C GLN A 180 6.32 -10.21 0.16
N LEU A 181 5.93 -10.86 1.24
CA LEU A 181 4.79 -11.78 1.25
C LEU A 181 3.47 -11.03 1.00
N PHE A 182 3.31 -9.86 1.59
CA PHE A 182 2.19 -8.97 1.32
C PHE A 182 2.11 -8.60 -0.15
N SER A 183 3.22 -8.12 -0.74
CA SER A 183 3.29 -7.76 -2.15
C SER A 183 2.95 -8.93 -3.08
N ARG A 184 3.49 -10.14 -2.84
CA ARG A 184 3.22 -11.33 -3.66
C ARG A 184 1.78 -11.79 -3.56
N SER A 185 1.25 -11.86 -2.36
CA SER A 185 -0.12 -12.30 -2.11
C SER A 185 -1.14 -11.32 -2.68
N PHE A 186 -0.85 -10.04 -2.53
CA PHE A 186 -1.66 -8.96 -3.03
C PHE A 186 -1.66 -8.92 -4.55
N SER A 187 -0.49 -9.10 -5.19
CA SER A 187 -0.37 -9.23 -6.65
C SER A 187 -1.18 -10.39 -7.20
N SER A 188 -1.22 -11.53 -6.49
CA SER A 188 -2.06 -12.67 -6.88
C SER A 188 -3.56 -12.37 -6.74
N GLY A 189 -3.96 -11.67 -5.67
CA GLY A 189 -5.34 -11.20 -5.47
C GLY A 189 -5.78 -10.21 -6.55
N ILE A 190 -4.95 -9.20 -6.83
CA ILE A 190 -5.18 -8.24 -7.91
C ILE A 190 -5.33 -8.95 -9.26
N ALA A 191 -4.43 -9.88 -9.59
CA ALA A 191 -4.48 -10.60 -10.86
C ALA A 191 -5.80 -11.40 -11.01
N HIS A 192 -6.31 -11.97 -9.92
CA HIS A 192 -7.58 -12.70 -9.93
C HIS A 192 -8.78 -11.76 -10.11
N GLU A 193 -8.76 -10.61 -9.43
CA GLU A 193 -9.84 -9.61 -9.51
C GLU A 193 -9.80 -8.80 -10.80
N MET A 194 -8.63 -8.66 -11.43
CA MET A 194 -8.50 -8.05 -12.75
C MET A 194 -8.96 -9.00 -13.88
N ARG A 195 -8.86 -10.31 -13.69
CA ARG A 195 -9.34 -11.29 -14.69
C ARG A 195 -10.84 -11.15 -14.93
N ASN A 196 -11.63 -10.84 -13.90
CA ASN A 196 -13.08 -10.70 -14.02
C ASN A 196 -13.49 -9.51 -14.91
N PRO A 197 -13.07 -8.26 -14.66
CA PRO A 197 -13.39 -7.14 -15.53
C PRO A 197 -12.80 -7.30 -16.94
N LEU A 198 -11.59 -7.86 -17.07
CA LEU A 198 -11.01 -8.14 -18.38
C LEU A 198 -11.78 -9.21 -19.14
N GLY A 199 -12.27 -10.26 -18.46
CA GLY A 199 -13.14 -11.27 -19.05
C GLY A 199 -14.49 -10.70 -19.49
N ALA A 200 -15.09 -9.81 -18.71
CA ALA A 200 -16.32 -9.12 -19.06
C ALA A 200 -16.12 -8.18 -20.29
N LEU A 201 -15.00 -7.46 -20.33
CA LEU A 201 -14.63 -6.64 -21.48
C LEU A 201 -14.41 -7.49 -22.73
N TYR A 202 -13.74 -8.63 -22.61
CA TYR A 202 -13.51 -9.54 -23.73
C TYR A 202 -14.84 -10.06 -24.29
N ALA A 203 -15.73 -10.55 -23.42
CA ALA A 203 -17.05 -11.03 -23.85
C ALA A 203 -17.90 -9.93 -24.50
N SER A 204 -17.83 -8.69 -24.00
CA SER A 204 -18.57 -7.57 -24.60
C SER A 204 -18.00 -7.15 -25.96
N GLN A 205 -16.68 -7.30 -26.18
CA GLN A 205 -16.05 -7.06 -27.47
C GLN A 205 -16.50 -8.09 -28.51
N GLU A 206 -16.67 -9.37 -28.12
CA GLU A 206 -17.23 -10.40 -29.01
C GLU A 206 -18.66 -10.04 -29.45
N VAL A 207 -19.51 -9.58 -28.53
CA VAL A 207 -20.87 -9.12 -28.86
C VAL A 207 -20.86 -7.88 -29.77
N LEU A 208 -19.92 -6.95 -29.55
CA LEU A 208 -19.76 -5.79 -30.44
C LEU A 208 -19.34 -6.21 -31.86
N LEU A 209 -18.46 -7.19 -31.99
CA LEU A 209 -18.04 -7.74 -33.29
C LEU A 209 -19.19 -8.45 -34.02
N GLU A 210 -20.06 -9.17 -33.30
CA GLU A 210 -21.25 -9.80 -33.87
C GLU A 210 -22.28 -8.78 -34.38
N LEU A 211 -22.40 -7.62 -33.73
CA LEU A 211 -23.32 -6.55 -34.11
C LEU A 211 -22.80 -5.71 -35.26
N LEU A 212 -21.49 -5.70 -35.50
CA LEU A 212 -20.87 -4.97 -36.62
C LEU A 212 -20.80 -5.86 -37.86
N PRO A 213 -20.97 -5.32 -39.08
CA PRO A 213 -20.85 -6.11 -40.31
C PRO A 213 -19.40 -6.60 -40.51
N GLU A 214 -19.25 -7.85 -40.93
CA GLU A 214 -17.93 -8.49 -41.10
C GLU A 214 -17.09 -7.93 -42.25
N THR A 215 -17.73 -7.27 -43.22
CA THR A 215 -17.05 -6.70 -44.39
C THR A 215 -17.56 -5.28 -44.70
N LEU A 216 -16.60 -4.36 -44.83
CA LEU A 216 -16.82 -3.07 -45.46
C LEU A 216 -16.79 -3.31 -47.00
N THR A 217 -17.94 -3.49 -47.65
CA THR A 217 -18.01 -3.54 -49.11
C THR A 217 -18.23 -2.14 -49.63
N ASP A 218 -17.41 -1.72 -50.58
CA ASP A 218 -17.59 -0.43 -51.31
C ASP A 218 -18.79 -0.43 -52.27
N ASP A 219 -19.57 -1.51 -52.31
CA ASP A 219 -20.76 -1.62 -53.15
C ASP A 219 -21.98 -0.99 -52.46
N PRO A 220 -22.54 0.12 -52.99
CA PRO A 220 -23.68 0.82 -52.40
C PRO A 220 -24.95 -0.05 -52.24
N GLN A 221 -25.06 -1.16 -53.00
CA GLN A 221 -26.22 -2.05 -52.93
C GLN A 221 -26.12 -3.11 -51.82
N GLN A 222 -24.97 -3.26 -51.14
CA GLN A 222 -24.74 -4.21 -50.05
C GLN A 222 -24.63 -3.54 -48.68
N HIS A 223 -24.96 -2.26 -48.53
CA HIS A 223 -24.94 -1.60 -47.22
C HIS A 223 -26.02 -2.18 -46.29
N ARG A 224 -25.60 -2.83 -45.20
CA ARG A 224 -26.51 -3.19 -44.13
C ARG A 224 -26.86 -1.94 -43.32
N LEU A 225 -28.14 -1.57 -43.32
CA LEU A 225 -28.65 -0.48 -42.49
C LEU A 225 -28.68 -0.95 -41.04
N ILE A 226 -27.92 -0.29 -40.17
CA ILE A 226 -27.97 -0.52 -38.74
C ILE A 226 -29.22 0.19 -38.22
N SER A 227 -30.10 -0.53 -37.54
CA SER A 227 -31.32 0.03 -36.99
C SER A 227 -31.02 0.93 -35.77
N ASN A 228 -31.90 1.88 -35.47
CA ASN A 228 -31.76 2.71 -34.26
C ASN A 228 -31.69 1.88 -32.99
N ALA A 229 -32.36 0.73 -32.94
CA ALA A 229 -32.31 -0.18 -31.80
C ALA A 229 -30.91 -0.83 -31.63
N GLU A 230 -30.25 -1.21 -32.74
CA GLU A 230 -28.88 -1.72 -32.74
C GLU A 230 -27.87 -0.64 -32.32
N ILE A 231 -28.05 0.60 -32.80
CA ILE A 231 -27.22 1.74 -32.40
C ILE A 231 -27.35 2.02 -30.89
N HIS A 232 -28.57 1.96 -30.33
CA HIS A 232 -28.77 2.09 -28.88
C HIS A 232 -28.07 0.97 -28.13
N LYS A 233 -28.19 -0.27 -28.58
CA LYS A 233 -27.54 -1.42 -27.95
C LYS A 233 -26.01 -1.33 -27.99
N LEU A 234 -25.43 -0.90 -29.10
CA LEU A 234 -23.99 -0.64 -29.22
C LEU A 234 -23.53 0.45 -28.24
N ARG A 235 -24.29 1.53 -28.13
CA ARG A 235 -23.99 2.64 -27.20
C ARG A 235 -24.04 2.19 -25.75
N ASP A 236 -25.02 1.38 -25.37
CA ASP A 236 -25.16 0.84 -24.01
C ASP A 236 -23.97 -0.08 -23.67
N ILE A 237 -23.57 -0.98 -24.56
CA ILE A 237 -22.40 -1.86 -24.38
C ILE A 237 -21.11 -1.03 -24.20
N ILE A 238 -20.91 0.01 -25.02
CA ILE A 238 -19.74 0.90 -24.90
C ILE A 238 -19.76 1.64 -23.55
N GLN A 239 -20.92 2.12 -23.11
CA GLN A 239 -21.08 2.80 -21.82
C GLN A 239 -20.75 1.86 -20.63
N ASP A 240 -21.23 0.63 -20.70
CA ASP A 240 -20.93 -0.42 -19.71
C ASP A 240 -19.44 -0.76 -19.69
N ASN A 241 -18.78 -0.86 -20.85
CA ASN A 241 -17.35 -1.09 -20.96
C ASN A 241 -16.53 0.05 -20.33
N ILE A 242 -16.92 1.31 -20.56
CA ILE A 242 -16.29 2.47 -19.92
C ILE A 242 -16.45 2.38 -18.38
N SER A 243 -17.61 1.98 -17.90
CA SER A 243 -17.86 1.79 -16.47
C SER A 243 -16.99 0.67 -15.88
N ILE A 244 -16.86 -0.47 -16.56
CA ILE A 244 -16.00 -1.60 -16.15
C ILE A 244 -14.54 -1.16 -16.09
N ILE A 245 -14.03 -0.43 -17.08
CA ILE A 245 -12.66 0.10 -17.12
C ILE A 245 -12.41 1.07 -15.95
N ASN A 246 -13.32 2.00 -15.70
CA ASN A 246 -13.19 2.97 -14.61
C ASN A 246 -13.20 2.30 -13.24
N ASN A 247 -14.04 1.28 -13.05
CA ASN A 247 -14.09 0.49 -11.82
C ASN A 247 -12.80 -0.32 -11.62
N GLY A 248 -12.28 -0.94 -12.68
CA GLY A 248 -11.00 -1.65 -12.66
C GLY A 248 -9.83 -0.72 -12.30
N HIS A 249 -9.78 0.46 -12.91
CA HIS A 249 -8.76 1.48 -12.61
C HIS A 249 -8.82 1.98 -11.16
N SER A 250 -10.04 2.22 -10.64
CA SER A 250 -10.24 2.65 -9.25
C SER A 250 -9.79 1.56 -8.28
N THR A 251 -10.09 0.31 -8.59
CA THR A 251 -9.67 -0.87 -7.81
C THR A 251 -8.15 -0.99 -7.77
N ILE A 252 -7.46 -0.93 -8.92
CA ILE A 252 -5.99 -0.98 -8.99
C ILE A 252 -5.36 0.15 -8.17
N ASN A 253 -5.83 1.38 -8.32
CA ASN A 253 -5.26 2.54 -7.63
C ASN A 253 -5.43 2.43 -6.10
N LEU A 254 -6.58 1.96 -5.62
CA LEU A 254 -6.80 1.73 -4.19
C LEU A 254 -5.91 0.61 -3.65
N LEU A 255 -5.79 -0.46 -4.40
CA LEU A 255 -4.93 -1.56 -4.04
C LEU A 255 -3.46 -1.14 -4.00
N LEU A 256 -2.97 -0.39 -4.97
CA LEU A 256 -1.61 0.15 -4.99
C LEU A 256 -1.37 1.14 -3.85
N SER A 257 -2.32 2.03 -3.55
CA SER A 257 -2.21 2.97 -2.43
C SER A 257 -2.20 2.29 -1.06
N SER A 258 -2.83 1.11 -0.93
CA SER A 258 -2.80 0.30 0.29
C SER A 258 -1.50 -0.48 0.49
N ILE A 259 -0.71 -0.68 -0.57
CA ILE A 259 0.62 -1.32 -0.51
C ILE A 259 1.67 -0.35 0.01
N ASP A 260 1.66 0.90 -0.47
CA ASP A 260 2.71 1.88 -0.20
C ASP A 260 2.57 2.60 1.14
N SER A 261 1.35 2.65 1.71
CA SER A 261 1.12 3.32 2.97
C SER A 261 0.82 2.32 4.09
N GLN A 262 1.59 2.38 5.17
CA GLN A 262 1.29 1.66 6.42
C GLN A 262 -0.08 2.10 7.01
N LYS A 263 -0.71 3.14 6.46
CA LYS A 263 -2.02 3.67 6.88
C LYS A 263 -2.87 3.95 5.65
N ILE A 264 -4.10 3.45 5.67
CA ILE A 264 -5.15 3.81 4.71
C ILE A 264 -5.44 5.30 4.90
N SER A 265 -5.29 6.10 3.82
CA SER A 265 -5.48 7.54 3.90
C SER A 265 -6.96 7.92 3.97
N PRO A 266 -7.38 8.72 4.96
CA PRO A 266 -8.76 9.21 5.05
C PRO A 266 -9.16 10.19 3.94
N HIS A 267 -8.23 10.65 3.09
CA HIS A 267 -8.55 11.57 1.99
C HIS A 267 -9.54 11.02 0.95
N SER A 268 -9.70 9.68 0.88
CA SER A 268 -10.67 9.02 0.00
C SER A 268 -12.00 8.71 0.69
N PHE A 269 -12.19 9.14 1.95
CA PHE A 269 -13.40 8.85 2.71
C PHE A 269 -14.50 9.85 2.42
N HIS A 270 -15.73 9.36 2.39
CA HIS A 270 -16.94 10.16 2.20
C HIS A 270 -18.10 9.52 2.96
N TYR A 271 -19.21 10.22 3.04
CA TYR A 271 -20.43 9.70 3.67
C TYR A 271 -21.13 8.72 2.74
N LEU A 272 -21.40 7.53 3.24
CA LEU A 272 -21.97 6.41 2.49
C LEU A 272 -23.08 5.75 3.27
N SER A 273 -24.16 5.35 2.58
CA SER A 273 -25.18 4.45 3.11
C SER A 273 -24.59 3.05 3.26
N ILE A 274 -24.71 2.47 4.45
CA ILE A 274 -24.29 1.09 4.69
C ILE A 274 -25.12 0.12 3.88
N HIS A 275 -26.44 0.37 3.76
CA HIS A 275 -27.35 -0.41 2.95
C HIS A 275 -26.84 -0.53 1.51
N ASP A 276 -26.51 0.61 0.89
CA ASP A 276 -26.12 0.66 -0.51
C ASP A 276 -24.79 -0.08 -0.74
N VAL A 277 -23.83 0.11 0.17
CA VAL A 277 -22.51 -0.56 0.05
C VAL A 277 -22.65 -2.07 0.23
N VAL A 278 -23.43 -2.53 1.22
CA VAL A 278 -23.65 -3.98 1.44
C VAL A 278 -24.41 -4.60 0.28
N ASN A 279 -25.49 -3.95 -0.17
CA ASN A 279 -26.30 -4.46 -1.27
C ASN A 279 -25.48 -4.54 -2.57
N ASN A 280 -24.69 -3.52 -2.87
CA ASN A 280 -23.75 -3.52 -3.99
C ASN A 280 -22.71 -4.64 -3.84
N ALA A 281 -22.13 -4.82 -2.65
CA ALA A 281 -21.18 -5.90 -2.39
C ALA A 281 -21.79 -7.29 -2.68
N LEU A 282 -23.03 -7.53 -2.24
CA LEU A 282 -23.71 -8.80 -2.45
C LEU A 282 -24.08 -9.05 -3.92
N ASN A 283 -24.40 -7.99 -4.67
CA ASN A 283 -24.76 -8.10 -6.09
C ASN A 283 -23.54 -8.31 -6.99
N VAL A 284 -22.39 -7.71 -6.65
CA VAL A 284 -21.16 -7.78 -7.46
C VAL A 284 -20.25 -8.94 -7.04
N TYR A 285 -20.51 -9.58 -5.86
CA TYR A 285 -19.71 -10.72 -5.42
C TYR A 285 -19.74 -11.86 -6.41
N GLY A 286 -18.57 -12.35 -6.83
CA GLY A 286 -18.44 -13.48 -7.78
C GLY A 286 -18.77 -14.83 -7.13
N TYR A 287 -20.04 -15.18 -7.05
CA TYR A 287 -20.49 -16.47 -6.57
C TYR A 287 -20.02 -17.60 -7.48
N GLN A 288 -19.53 -18.71 -6.92
CA GLN A 288 -19.09 -19.88 -7.72
C GLN A 288 -20.25 -20.53 -8.47
N GLN A 289 -21.42 -20.57 -7.84
CA GLN A 289 -22.66 -21.07 -8.42
C GLN A 289 -23.76 -20.01 -8.25
N LYS A 290 -24.67 -19.90 -9.21
CA LYS A 290 -25.82 -18.97 -9.10
C LYS A 290 -26.69 -19.25 -7.88
N SER A 291 -26.79 -20.53 -7.45
CA SER A 291 -27.48 -20.95 -6.24
C SER A 291 -26.85 -20.43 -4.94
N ASP A 292 -25.56 -20.17 -4.93
CA ASP A 292 -24.86 -19.70 -3.71
C ASP A 292 -25.41 -18.34 -3.21
N ARG A 293 -25.92 -17.49 -4.12
CA ARG A 293 -26.55 -16.22 -3.74
C ARG A 293 -27.78 -16.42 -2.84
N ALA A 294 -28.55 -17.49 -3.06
CA ALA A 294 -29.74 -17.81 -2.27
C ALA A 294 -29.41 -18.21 -0.81
N LEU A 295 -28.15 -18.57 -0.53
CA LEU A 295 -27.69 -18.90 0.82
C LEU A 295 -27.36 -17.67 1.67
N VAL A 296 -27.37 -16.47 1.08
CA VAL A 296 -27.04 -15.22 1.77
C VAL A 296 -28.30 -14.40 2.02
N PHE A 297 -28.65 -14.24 3.28
CA PHE A 297 -29.79 -13.45 3.77
C PHE A 297 -29.29 -12.11 4.28
N PHE A 298 -29.89 -11.02 3.81
CA PHE A 298 -29.59 -9.67 4.25
C PHE A 298 -30.78 -9.04 4.94
N GLN A 299 -30.59 -8.59 6.17
CA GLN A 299 -31.59 -7.95 7.01
C GLN A 299 -31.05 -6.60 7.47
N ILE A 300 -31.80 -5.53 7.22
CA ILE A 300 -31.48 -4.20 7.67
C ILE A 300 -32.59 -3.65 8.54
N ASN A 301 -32.25 -3.23 9.76
CA ASN A 301 -33.20 -2.62 10.67
C ASN A 301 -33.07 -1.09 10.67
N THR A 302 -31.89 -0.59 10.34
CA THR A 302 -31.59 0.86 10.28
C THR A 302 -30.57 1.11 9.18
N ASP A 303 -30.89 2.05 8.26
CA ASP A 303 -29.90 2.50 7.27
C ASP A 303 -29.19 3.75 7.82
N ASN A 304 -27.92 3.57 8.17
CA ASN A 304 -27.08 4.63 8.69
C ASN A 304 -25.99 5.00 7.71
N LEU A 305 -25.66 6.28 7.71
CA LEU A 305 -24.48 6.76 7.04
C LEU A 305 -23.23 6.46 7.88
N PHE A 306 -22.14 6.08 7.23
CA PHE A 306 -20.81 6.01 7.83
C PHE A 306 -19.81 6.84 7.03
N PHE A 307 -18.72 7.22 7.66
CA PHE A 307 -17.62 7.94 7.00
C PHE A 307 -16.50 6.96 6.64
N GLY A 308 -16.31 6.73 5.35
CA GLY A 308 -15.33 5.72 4.86
C GLY A 308 -15.24 5.67 3.35
N ASN A 309 -14.79 4.54 2.84
CA ASN A 309 -14.63 4.27 1.41
C ASN A 309 -15.43 3.02 1.02
N ASP A 310 -16.30 3.14 0.01
CA ASP A 310 -17.20 2.08 -0.45
C ASP A 310 -16.46 0.86 -1.00
N ILE A 311 -15.38 1.08 -1.74
CA ILE A 311 -14.59 0.02 -2.34
C ILE A 311 -13.88 -0.77 -1.25
N LEU A 312 -13.25 -0.10 -0.29
CA LEU A 312 -12.57 -0.77 0.82
C LEU A 312 -13.54 -1.60 1.68
N LEU A 313 -14.72 -1.04 1.99
CA LEU A 313 -15.74 -1.79 2.74
C LEU A 313 -16.28 -2.98 1.95
N ARG A 314 -16.49 -2.83 0.64
CA ARG A 314 -16.89 -3.93 -0.26
C ARG A 314 -15.88 -5.06 -0.23
N TYR A 315 -14.58 -4.77 -0.25
CA TYR A 315 -13.52 -5.79 -0.12
C TYR A 315 -13.52 -6.48 1.24
N VAL A 316 -13.86 -5.77 2.31
CA VAL A 316 -14.09 -6.41 3.63
C VAL A 316 -15.18 -7.47 3.49
N PHE A 317 -16.33 -7.14 2.87
CA PHE A 317 -17.40 -8.12 2.64
C PHE A 317 -16.93 -9.28 1.77
N PHE A 318 -16.20 -9.04 0.68
CA PHE A 318 -15.69 -10.10 -0.18
C PHE A 318 -14.78 -11.07 0.57
N ASN A 319 -13.90 -10.59 1.43
CA ASN A 319 -13.03 -11.43 2.25
C ASN A 319 -13.83 -12.25 3.27
N LEU A 320 -14.82 -11.65 3.94
CA LEU A 320 -15.65 -12.36 4.91
C LEU A 320 -16.55 -13.40 4.24
N LEU A 321 -17.20 -13.06 3.12
CA LEU A 321 -18.00 -14.00 2.32
C LEU A 321 -17.15 -15.16 1.78
N LYS A 322 -15.95 -14.88 1.23
CA LYS A 322 -15.02 -15.90 0.76
C LYS A 322 -14.65 -16.89 1.87
N ASN A 323 -14.40 -16.38 3.08
CA ASN A 323 -14.10 -17.22 4.23
C ASN A 323 -15.29 -18.07 4.64
N SER A 324 -16.51 -17.53 4.64
CA SER A 324 -17.73 -18.24 4.96
C SER A 324 -18.04 -19.34 3.93
N PHE A 325 -18.00 -19.01 2.63
CA PHE A 325 -18.25 -19.99 1.56
C PHE A 325 -17.20 -21.10 1.44
N TYR A 326 -16.02 -20.91 1.97
CA TYR A 326 -15.01 -21.98 2.01
C TYR A 326 -15.48 -23.22 2.77
N TYR A 327 -16.46 -23.08 3.66
CA TYR A 327 -17.02 -24.15 4.48
C TYR A 327 -18.50 -24.45 4.16
N LYS A 328 -18.92 -24.17 2.90
CA LYS A 328 -20.32 -24.31 2.45
C LYS A 328 -20.86 -25.73 2.40
N ASP A 329 -19.97 -26.75 2.41
CA ASP A 329 -20.37 -28.17 2.26
C ASP A 329 -21.09 -28.72 3.48
N LYS A 330 -21.34 -27.93 4.52
CA LYS A 330 -22.10 -28.34 5.69
C LYS A 330 -23.61 -28.34 5.40
N PRO A 331 -24.36 -29.38 5.82
CA PRO A 331 -25.83 -29.36 5.70
C PRO A 331 -26.41 -28.10 6.40
N ASN A 332 -27.42 -27.52 5.77
CA ASN A 332 -28.07 -26.26 6.26
C ASN A 332 -27.15 -25.03 6.36
N PHE A 333 -26.09 -24.98 5.56
CA PHE A 333 -25.26 -23.82 5.47
C PHE A 333 -26.04 -22.58 5.01
N LYS A 334 -25.90 -21.49 5.71
CA LYS A 334 -26.44 -20.17 5.34
C LYS A 334 -25.58 -19.06 5.93
N ILE A 335 -25.64 -17.89 5.33
CA ILE A 335 -25.00 -16.67 5.82
C ILE A 335 -26.09 -15.65 6.11
N ILE A 336 -26.08 -15.06 7.29
CA ILE A 336 -27.02 -14.00 7.70
C ILE A 336 -26.22 -12.73 7.95
N ILE A 337 -26.53 -11.67 7.20
CA ILE A 337 -25.96 -10.34 7.37
C ILE A 337 -27.04 -9.45 7.98
N SER A 338 -26.77 -8.86 9.13
CA SER A 338 -27.70 -7.98 9.84
C SER A 338 -27.05 -6.64 10.12
N VAL A 339 -27.77 -5.54 9.87
CA VAL A 339 -27.34 -4.17 10.16
C VAL A 339 -28.32 -3.54 11.15
N TYR A 340 -27.80 -3.04 12.26
CA TYR A 340 -28.60 -2.37 13.29
C TYR A 340 -27.77 -1.34 14.07
N SER A 341 -28.43 -0.43 14.76
CA SER A 341 -27.79 0.60 15.57
C SER A 341 -27.80 0.24 17.05
N LYS A 342 -26.71 0.52 17.74
CA LYS A 342 -26.59 0.38 19.19
C LYS A 342 -25.60 1.39 19.77
N LYS A 343 -26.03 2.20 20.76
CA LYS A 343 -25.14 3.12 21.49
C LYS A 343 -24.23 3.98 20.60
N ASN A 344 -24.79 4.77 19.69
CA ASN A 344 -24.01 5.64 18.78
C ASN A 344 -23.06 4.91 17.80
N GLU A 345 -23.24 3.62 17.63
CA GLU A 345 -22.49 2.82 16.65
C GLU A 345 -23.45 2.11 15.71
N THR A 346 -23.05 1.94 14.48
CA THR A 346 -23.69 1.03 13.54
C THR A 346 -22.99 -0.31 13.60
N ILE A 347 -23.76 -1.35 13.84
CA ILE A 347 -23.27 -2.72 13.98
C ILE A 347 -23.67 -3.51 12.74
N ILE A 348 -22.66 -4.12 12.10
CA ILE A 348 -22.84 -5.05 11.00
C ILE A 348 -22.42 -6.43 11.50
N SER A 349 -23.37 -7.37 11.57
CA SER A 349 -23.15 -8.75 11.98
C SER A 349 -23.19 -9.66 10.76
N ILE A 350 -22.14 -10.44 10.54
CA ILE A 350 -22.05 -11.42 9.47
C ILE A 350 -21.89 -12.78 10.12
N LYS A 351 -22.95 -13.59 10.12
CA LYS A 351 -23.00 -14.92 10.74
C LYS A 351 -23.11 -16.00 9.69
N ASP A 352 -22.16 -16.92 9.67
CA ASP A 352 -22.23 -18.15 8.88
C ASP A 352 -22.49 -19.37 9.78
N TYR A 353 -23.19 -20.35 9.24
CA TYR A 353 -23.45 -21.65 9.87
C TYR A 353 -22.53 -22.72 9.28
N GLY A 354 -21.24 -22.38 9.18
CA GLY A 354 -20.20 -23.27 8.69
C GLY A 354 -19.55 -24.13 9.78
N LYS A 355 -18.28 -24.48 9.54
CA LYS A 355 -17.50 -25.35 10.45
C LYS A 355 -17.15 -24.66 11.79
N GLY A 356 -17.25 -23.35 11.87
CA GLY A 356 -16.76 -22.60 13.02
C GLY A 356 -15.24 -22.57 13.13
N ILE A 357 -14.74 -21.87 14.14
CA ILE A 357 -13.32 -21.69 14.44
C ILE A 357 -13.06 -22.14 15.87
N PRO A 358 -12.08 -23.02 16.12
CA PRO A 358 -11.69 -23.40 17.46
C PRO A 358 -11.29 -22.17 18.30
N SER A 359 -11.66 -22.16 19.58
CA SER A 359 -11.40 -21.01 20.50
C SER A 359 -9.92 -20.67 20.63
N SER A 360 -9.04 -21.66 20.54
CA SER A 360 -7.57 -21.48 20.58
C SER A 360 -7.04 -20.66 19.39
N LEU A 361 -7.74 -20.65 18.25
CA LEU A 361 -7.31 -19.98 17.04
C LEU A 361 -7.88 -18.55 16.91
N ILE A 362 -9.00 -18.24 17.57
CA ILE A 362 -9.72 -16.95 17.44
C ILE A 362 -8.80 -15.77 17.72
N LYS A 363 -7.91 -15.86 18.69
CA LYS A 363 -6.97 -14.77 19.06
C LYS A 363 -6.03 -14.38 17.91
N ASN A 364 -5.73 -15.31 17.00
CA ASN A 364 -4.71 -15.15 15.97
C ASN A 364 -5.28 -14.91 14.57
N ILE A 365 -6.59 -15.04 14.34
CA ILE A 365 -7.19 -14.98 12.98
C ILE A 365 -7.00 -13.62 12.28
N PHE A 366 -6.82 -12.54 13.05
CA PHE A 366 -6.55 -11.19 12.52
C PHE A 366 -5.05 -10.87 12.42
N THR A 367 -4.17 -11.81 12.79
CA THR A 367 -2.72 -11.64 12.66
C THR A 367 -2.34 -11.82 11.19
N GLU A 368 -1.46 -10.98 10.68
CA GLU A 368 -0.97 -11.08 9.31
C GLU A 368 -0.30 -12.44 9.08
N TYR A 369 -0.55 -13.02 7.90
CA TYR A 369 -0.02 -14.33 7.45
C TYR A 369 -0.50 -15.54 8.24
N TYR A 370 -1.45 -15.37 9.17
CA TYR A 370 -1.99 -16.48 9.90
C TYR A 370 -2.96 -17.31 9.03
N THR A 371 -2.65 -18.58 8.82
CA THR A 371 -3.50 -19.55 8.12
C THR A 371 -3.60 -20.84 8.93
N SER A 372 -4.82 -21.32 9.16
CA SER A 372 -5.05 -22.63 9.77
C SER A 372 -5.31 -23.66 8.68
N GLY A 373 -4.27 -24.41 8.24
CA GLY A 373 -4.41 -25.61 7.39
C GLY A 373 -4.82 -25.43 5.93
N LYS A 374 -4.85 -24.21 5.40
CA LYS A 374 -5.26 -23.91 4.02
C LYS A 374 -4.04 -23.80 3.10
N LYS A 375 -3.78 -24.79 2.23
CA LYS A 375 -2.60 -24.83 1.32
C LYS A 375 -2.47 -23.63 0.36
N ASN A 376 -3.54 -22.88 0.06
CA ASN A 376 -3.53 -21.78 -0.93
C ASN A 376 -3.99 -20.41 -0.40
N ASN A 377 -4.16 -20.24 0.91
CA ASN A 377 -4.58 -18.96 1.49
C ASN A 377 -3.38 -18.20 2.07
N THR A 378 -3.35 -16.91 1.80
CA THR A 378 -2.24 -16.00 2.13
C THR A 378 -2.23 -15.52 3.57
N GLY A 379 -3.31 -15.73 4.33
CA GLY A 379 -3.46 -15.24 5.71
C GLY A 379 -3.63 -13.72 5.83
N LEU A 380 -3.91 -13.02 4.72
CA LEU A 380 -3.99 -11.56 4.69
C LEU A 380 -5.42 -11.00 4.67
N GLY A 381 -6.42 -11.82 4.33
CA GLY A 381 -7.79 -11.34 4.17
C GLY A 381 -8.38 -10.74 5.44
N LEU A 382 -8.28 -11.42 6.57
CA LEU A 382 -8.83 -10.94 7.84
C LEU A 382 -8.01 -9.81 8.46
N SER A 383 -6.68 -9.81 8.31
CA SER A 383 -5.83 -8.70 8.76
C SER A 383 -6.09 -7.43 7.95
N PHE A 384 -6.35 -7.55 6.64
CA PHE A 384 -6.83 -6.45 5.80
C PHE A 384 -8.17 -5.92 6.28
N CYS A 385 -9.16 -6.80 6.56
CA CYS A 385 -10.45 -6.38 7.11
C CYS A 385 -10.27 -5.53 8.38
N LYS A 386 -9.41 -5.97 9.29
CA LYS A 386 -9.11 -5.24 10.53
C LYS A 386 -8.48 -3.88 10.26
N LYS A 387 -7.53 -3.79 9.31
CA LYS A 387 -6.88 -2.52 8.93
C LYS A 387 -7.89 -1.53 8.36
N VAL A 388 -8.76 -1.97 7.44
CA VAL A 388 -9.78 -1.13 6.82
C VAL A 388 -10.77 -0.62 7.86
N ILE A 389 -11.32 -1.50 8.69
CA ILE A 389 -12.31 -1.11 9.70
C ILE A 389 -11.69 -0.17 10.74
N ASN A 390 -10.45 -0.41 11.16
CA ASN A 390 -9.74 0.51 12.05
C ASN A 390 -9.50 1.89 11.40
N ALA A 391 -9.22 1.93 10.09
CA ALA A 391 -9.08 3.19 9.36
C ALA A 391 -10.39 4.00 9.32
N PHE A 392 -11.54 3.33 9.35
CA PHE A 392 -12.87 3.96 9.51
C PHE A 392 -13.19 4.30 10.97
N ALA A 393 -12.20 4.29 11.86
CA ALA A 393 -12.35 4.44 13.30
C ALA A 393 -13.30 3.42 13.95
N GLY A 394 -13.52 2.29 13.30
CA GLY A 394 -14.35 1.18 13.78
C GLY A 394 -13.54 0.05 14.40
N SER A 395 -14.25 -1.04 14.74
CA SER A 395 -13.64 -2.28 15.24
C SER A 395 -14.29 -3.51 14.59
N ILE A 396 -13.51 -4.60 14.47
CA ILE A 396 -13.99 -5.90 14.02
C ILE A 396 -13.62 -6.97 15.02
N GLU A 397 -14.60 -7.79 15.39
CA GLU A 397 -14.46 -8.90 16.32
C GLU A 397 -15.01 -10.20 15.71
N CYS A 398 -14.57 -11.33 16.22
CA CYS A 398 -15.03 -12.65 15.79
C CYS A 398 -15.47 -13.46 17.00
N TYR A 399 -16.68 -14.01 16.91
CA TYR A 399 -17.23 -14.99 17.86
C TYR A 399 -17.51 -16.25 17.09
N SER A 400 -17.03 -17.39 17.57
CA SER A 400 -17.23 -18.64 16.88
C SER A 400 -17.34 -19.81 17.85
N THR A 401 -18.20 -20.76 17.47
CA THR A 401 -18.32 -22.05 18.13
C THR A 401 -18.03 -23.13 17.09
N GLU A 402 -17.01 -23.96 17.39
CA GLU A 402 -16.59 -25.03 16.48
C GLU A 402 -17.76 -25.94 16.14
N ASN A 403 -17.87 -26.31 14.87
CA ASN A 403 -18.93 -27.11 14.26
C ASN A 403 -20.35 -26.49 14.32
N ILE A 404 -20.52 -25.26 14.76
CA ILE A 404 -21.83 -24.59 14.86
C ILE A 404 -21.91 -23.36 13.96
N SER A 405 -21.08 -22.32 14.22
CA SER A 405 -21.17 -21.04 13.48
C SER A 405 -19.98 -20.14 13.72
N THR A 406 -19.74 -19.22 12.79
CA THR A 406 -18.84 -18.07 12.96
C THR A 406 -19.63 -16.77 12.79
N THR A 407 -19.35 -15.79 13.65
CA THR A 407 -19.98 -14.46 13.60
C THR A 407 -18.89 -13.41 13.64
N PHE A 408 -18.78 -12.59 12.57
CA PHE A 408 -17.97 -11.39 12.56
C PHE A 408 -18.87 -10.20 12.90
N ILE A 409 -18.44 -9.38 13.84
CA ILE A 409 -19.13 -8.15 14.26
C ILE A 409 -18.24 -6.97 13.91
N ILE A 410 -18.72 -6.12 13.01
CA ILE A 410 -18.11 -4.85 12.64
C ILE A 410 -18.88 -3.74 13.36
N ARG A 411 -18.18 -2.86 14.05
CA ARG A 411 -18.72 -1.65 14.67
C ARG A 411 -18.13 -0.45 13.95
N LEU A 412 -19.00 0.42 13.44
CA LEU A 412 -18.61 1.67 12.82
C LEU A 412 -19.21 2.84 13.62
N PRO A 413 -18.43 3.91 13.88
CA PRO A 413 -18.97 5.08 14.56
C PRO A 413 -20.03 5.75 13.69
N MET A 414 -21.09 6.27 14.30
CA MET A 414 -22.04 7.14 13.60
C MET A 414 -21.37 8.43 13.16
N ILE A 415 -21.90 9.04 12.12
CA ILE A 415 -21.38 10.30 11.55
C ILE A 415 -21.37 11.47 12.55
N THR A 416 -22.19 11.41 13.57
CA THR A 416 -22.27 12.39 14.69
C THR A 416 -21.25 12.11 15.80
N SER A 417 -20.36 11.15 15.61
CA SER A 417 -19.35 10.79 16.62
C SER A 417 -18.21 11.82 16.65
N PRO A 418 -17.73 12.25 17.84
CA PRO A 418 -16.59 13.16 17.96
C PRO A 418 -15.30 12.67 17.29
N ILE A 419 -15.17 11.34 17.10
CA ILE A 419 -14.03 10.75 16.38
C ILE A 419 -14.08 11.11 14.89
N ILE A 420 -15.27 11.11 14.29
CA ILE A 420 -15.45 11.49 12.89
C ILE A 420 -15.21 12.98 12.72
N ASP A 421 -15.69 13.82 13.62
CA ASP A 421 -15.43 15.26 13.61
C ASP A 421 -13.94 15.56 13.66
N LYS A 422 -13.18 14.83 14.48
CA LYS A 422 -11.72 14.96 14.56
C LYS A 422 -11.03 14.57 13.24
N ILE A 423 -11.43 13.45 12.64
CA ILE A 423 -10.86 13.03 11.34
C ILE A 423 -11.13 14.07 10.26
N GLN A 424 -12.34 14.63 10.24
CA GLN A 424 -12.71 15.70 9.30
C GLN A 424 -11.91 16.97 9.54
N TYR A 425 -11.75 17.37 10.80
CA TYR A 425 -10.91 18.51 11.16
C TYR A 425 -9.49 18.32 10.64
N ASP A 426 -8.87 17.17 10.90
CA ASP A 426 -7.52 16.87 10.46
C ASP A 426 -7.39 16.90 8.93
N LEU A 427 -8.41 16.41 8.21
CA LEU A 427 -8.45 16.44 6.75
C LEU A 427 -8.60 17.84 6.19
N MET A 428 -9.49 18.64 6.78
CA MET A 428 -9.79 19.99 6.31
C MET A 428 -8.64 20.96 6.62
N SER A 429 -7.98 20.84 7.76
CA SER A 429 -6.92 21.74 8.21
C SER A 429 -5.72 21.83 7.26
N THR A 430 -5.53 20.81 6.41
CA THR A 430 -4.46 20.79 5.40
C THR A 430 -4.86 21.44 4.08
N LYS A 431 -6.14 21.81 3.89
CA LYS A 431 -6.68 22.26 2.61
C LYS A 431 -6.49 23.75 2.34
N LYS A 432 -6.36 24.07 1.05
CA LYS A 432 -6.39 25.44 0.53
C LYS A 432 -7.61 25.62 -0.35
N ILE A 433 -8.54 26.45 0.06
CA ILE A 433 -9.80 26.67 -0.64
C ILE A 433 -9.84 28.08 -1.19
N LEU A 434 -10.23 28.23 -2.45
CA LEU A 434 -10.49 29.51 -3.09
C LEU A 434 -11.99 29.76 -3.15
N PHE A 435 -12.47 30.87 -2.62
CA PHE A 435 -13.83 31.35 -2.78
C PHE A 435 -13.88 32.48 -3.81
N LEU A 436 -14.75 32.35 -4.80
CA LEU A 436 -15.03 33.35 -5.82
C LEU A 436 -16.49 33.78 -5.71
N GLY A 437 -16.71 34.96 -5.16
CA GLY A 437 -18.07 35.49 -4.97
C GLY A 437 -18.07 36.89 -4.37
N ASN A 438 -19.22 37.57 -4.50
CA ASN A 438 -19.42 38.94 -4.02
C ASN A 438 -20.43 39.01 -2.86
N GLN A 439 -21.09 37.91 -2.52
CA GLN A 439 -22.11 37.88 -1.46
C GLN A 439 -21.47 37.90 -0.07
N PRO A 440 -21.70 38.97 0.74
CA PRO A 440 -21.08 39.12 2.07
C PRO A 440 -21.42 37.96 3.00
N GLN A 441 -22.70 37.51 3.00
CA GLN A 441 -23.14 36.44 3.89
C GLN A 441 -22.44 35.12 3.61
N GLN A 442 -22.31 34.73 2.35
CA GLN A 442 -21.61 33.51 1.96
C GLN A 442 -20.12 33.56 2.38
N LEU A 443 -19.49 34.72 2.22
CA LEU A 443 -18.10 34.91 2.65
C LEU A 443 -17.96 34.78 4.18
N ILE A 444 -18.90 35.33 4.96
CA ILE A 444 -18.93 35.21 6.42
C ILE A 444 -19.03 33.73 6.80
N ASP A 445 -19.96 33.00 6.19
CA ASP A 445 -20.22 31.60 6.50
C ASP A 445 -19.02 30.71 6.15
N ILE A 446 -18.38 30.94 4.99
CA ILE A 446 -17.18 30.19 4.60
C ILE A 446 -15.99 30.55 5.51
N ASN A 447 -15.86 31.81 5.95
CA ASN A 447 -14.85 32.21 6.94
C ASN A 447 -15.07 31.51 8.29
N HIS A 448 -16.31 31.36 8.74
CA HIS A 448 -16.63 30.60 9.96
C HIS A 448 -16.20 29.12 9.81
N LEU A 449 -16.47 28.51 8.66
CA LEU A 449 -16.01 27.14 8.37
C LEU A 449 -14.47 27.07 8.32
N ALA A 450 -13.81 28.06 7.71
CA ALA A 450 -12.36 28.12 7.65
C ALA A 450 -11.73 28.24 9.04
N PHE A 451 -12.33 29.05 9.91
CA PHE A 451 -11.91 29.19 11.30
C PHE A 451 -12.13 27.89 12.08
N PHE A 452 -13.31 27.29 11.94
CA PHE A 452 -13.67 26.05 12.67
C PHE A 452 -12.79 24.86 12.28
N TYR A 453 -12.54 24.66 10.98
CA TYR A 453 -11.75 23.55 10.46
C TYR A 453 -10.28 23.89 10.21
N ASN A 454 -9.88 25.14 10.49
CA ASN A 454 -8.49 25.63 10.33
C ASN A 454 -7.91 25.44 8.92
N PHE A 455 -8.73 25.52 7.86
CA PHE A 455 -8.22 25.48 6.50
C PHE A 455 -7.84 26.88 5.97
N LYS A 456 -6.96 26.91 4.96
CA LYS A 456 -6.54 28.17 4.34
C LYS A 456 -7.59 28.63 3.33
N LEU A 457 -8.26 29.74 3.62
CA LEU A 457 -9.23 30.36 2.72
C LEU A 457 -8.62 31.55 2.02
N HIS A 458 -8.68 31.56 0.68
CA HIS A 458 -8.45 32.75 -0.14
C HIS A 458 -9.76 33.16 -0.76
N SER A 459 -10.12 34.44 -0.63
CA SER A 459 -11.33 34.99 -1.27
C SER A 459 -10.97 36.03 -2.31
N LYS A 460 -11.60 35.96 -3.48
CA LYS A 460 -11.48 36.97 -4.53
C LYS A 460 -12.88 37.42 -4.92
N LYS A 461 -13.05 38.75 -5.07
CA LYS A 461 -14.26 39.31 -5.68
C LYS A 461 -14.24 39.02 -7.18
N THR A 462 -15.37 38.62 -7.74
CA THR A 462 -15.55 38.33 -9.17
C THR A 462 -15.57 39.64 -9.96
N LEU A 463 -14.42 40.19 -10.28
CA LEU A 463 -14.25 41.26 -11.27
C LEU A 463 -13.70 40.63 -12.56
N ASN A 464 -14.42 40.76 -13.58
CA ASN A 464 -14.48 40.38 -15.00
C ASN A 464 -13.29 39.71 -15.73
N TYR A 465 -12.04 39.68 -15.25
CA TYR A 465 -10.92 39.12 -16.02
C TYR A 465 -9.99 38.14 -15.28
N ASP A 466 -9.98 38.16 -13.97
CA ASP A 466 -9.00 37.38 -13.17
C ASP A 466 -9.37 35.90 -12.97
N ILE A 467 -10.56 35.50 -13.38
CA ILE A 467 -11.07 34.12 -13.20
C ILE A 467 -10.38 33.14 -14.15
N ILE A 468 -9.88 33.61 -15.29
CA ILE A 468 -9.23 32.78 -16.32
C ILE A 468 -7.77 32.47 -15.94
N ASN A 469 -7.14 33.32 -15.11
CA ASN A 469 -5.73 33.18 -14.66
C ASN A 469 -5.59 32.60 -13.26
N ILE A 470 -6.52 31.75 -12.81
CA ILE A 470 -6.37 31.04 -11.54
C ILE A 470 -5.25 30.01 -11.72
N ASP A 471 -4.16 30.20 -10.96
CA ASP A 471 -3.10 29.21 -10.89
C ASP A 471 -3.66 27.91 -10.26
N ASN A 472 -4.04 27.00 -11.14
CA ASN A 472 -4.75 25.77 -10.81
C ASN A 472 -3.97 24.81 -9.90
N ASN A 473 -2.66 25.05 -9.68
CA ASN A 473 -1.83 24.15 -8.87
C ASN A 473 -1.80 24.54 -7.37
N ASN A 474 -2.40 25.68 -7.00
CA ASN A 474 -2.29 26.23 -5.64
C ASN A 474 -3.48 25.92 -4.73
N TYR A 475 -4.60 25.37 -5.26
CA TYR A 475 -5.82 25.13 -4.50
C TYR A 475 -6.30 23.69 -4.59
N ASP A 476 -6.86 23.18 -3.49
CA ASP A 476 -7.48 21.86 -3.43
C ASP A 476 -8.95 21.89 -3.87
N CYS A 477 -9.64 23.01 -3.64
CA CYS A 477 -11.04 23.21 -3.99
C CYS A 477 -11.30 24.67 -4.35
N ILE A 478 -12.21 24.91 -5.30
CA ILE A 478 -12.71 26.23 -5.67
C ILE A 478 -14.23 26.27 -5.42
N ILE A 479 -14.68 27.23 -4.66
CA ILE A 479 -16.10 27.48 -4.40
C ILE A 479 -16.50 28.72 -5.20
N ILE A 480 -17.53 28.62 -6.04
CA ILE A 480 -17.95 29.66 -6.97
C ILE A 480 -19.39 30.04 -6.69
N ASP A 481 -19.60 31.31 -6.35
CA ASP A 481 -20.95 31.90 -6.26
C ASP A 481 -21.47 32.29 -7.65
N LEU A 482 -22.43 31.53 -8.15
CA LEU A 482 -23.01 31.74 -9.48
C LEU A 482 -23.85 33.02 -9.57
N THR A 483 -24.35 33.54 -8.46
CA THR A 483 -25.16 34.78 -8.44
C THR A 483 -24.35 36.00 -8.83
N SER A 484 -23.03 35.92 -8.57
CA SER A 484 -22.10 37.03 -8.76
C SER A 484 -21.42 37.05 -10.13
N ILE A 485 -21.72 36.09 -11.03
CA ILE A 485 -21.06 35.94 -12.32
C ILE A 485 -22.01 36.27 -13.49
N GLU A 486 -21.52 37.04 -14.47
CA GLU A 486 -22.23 37.31 -15.70
C GLU A 486 -22.30 36.08 -16.63
N SER A 487 -23.42 35.91 -17.34
CA SER A 487 -23.69 34.74 -18.21
C SER A 487 -22.61 34.47 -19.25
N ASN A 488 -21.99 35.52 -19.82
CA ASN A 488 -20.92 35.40 -20.80
C ASN A 488 -19.60 34.84 -20.24
N LEU A 489 -19.34 35.13 -18.96
CA LEU A 489 -18.15 34.65 -18.25
C LEU A 489 -18.34 33.21 -17.78
N LEU A 490 -19.58 32.81 -17.49
CA LEU A 490 -19.90 31.43 -17.11
C LEU A 490 -19.46 30.40 -18.15
N THR A 491 -19.72 30.68 -19.44
CA THR A 491 -19.33 29.76 -20.53
C THR A 491 -17.81 29.61 -20.63
N LYS A 492 -17.07 30.72 -20.51
CA LYS A 492 -15.59 30.68 -20.51
C LYS A 492 -15.05 29.95 -19.28
N LEU A 493 -15.65 30.17 -18.12
CA LEU A 493 -15.32 29.50 -16.86
C LEU A 493 -15.54 28.00 -16.95
N TYR A 494 -16.67 27.56 -17.55
CA TYR A 494 -16.96 26.13 -17.76
C TYR A 494 -15.90 25.46 -18.63
N ASN A 495 -15.53 26.11 -19.74
CA ASN A 495 -14.50 25.56 -20.61
C ASN A 495 -13.14 25.45 -19.90
N HIS A 496 -12.82 26.41 -19.06
CA HIS A 496 -11.57 26.37 -18.26
C HIS A 496 -11.63 25.31 -17.18
N ILE A 497 -12.75 25.19 -16.44
CA ILE A 497 -12.95 24.18 -15.39
C ILE A 497 -12.96 22.77 -15.99
N ALA A 498 -13.55 22.57 -17.18
CA ALA A 498 -13.53 21.28 -17.87
C ALA A 498 -12.11 20.77 -18.16
N THR A 499 -11.13 21.68 -18.27
CA THR A 499 -9.72 21.35 -18.48
C THR A 499 -8.94 21.15 -17.17
N THR A 500 -9.51 21.52 -16.02
CA THR A 500 -8.83 21.46 -14.71
C THR A 500 -9.10 20.16 -13.97
N THR A 501 -8.13 19.75 -13.16
CA THR A 501 -8.27 18.59 -12.25
C THR A 501 -8.72 18.98 -10.85
N ILE A 502 -8.98 20.28 -10.62
CA ILE A 502 -9.40 20.82 -9.32
C ILE A 502 -10.88 20.58 -9.15
N GLN A 503 -11.26 20.36 -7.90
CA GLN A 503 -12.65 20.25 -7.55
C GLN A 503 -13.31 21.62 -7.47
N VAL A 504 -14.46 21.75 -8.12
CA VAL A 504 -15.23 23.00 -8.10
C VAL A 504 -16.61 22.76 -7.55
N ILE A 505 -17.02 23.59 -6.59
CA ILE A 505 -18.36 23.62 -6.01
C ILE A 505 -19.04 24.89 -6.48
N PHE A 506 -20.20 24.76 -7.12
CA PHE A 506 -21.02 25.90 -7.49
C PHE A 506 -22.09 26.14 -6.43
N ILE A 507 -22.19 27.38 -5.96
CA ILE A 507 -23.22 27.82 -5.01
C ILE A 507 -24.21 28.69 -5.74
N ARG A 508 -25.51 28.41 -5.58
CA ARG A 508 -26.61 29.24 -6.06
C ARG A 508 -27.59 29.51 -4.92
N HIS A 509 -28.08 30.74 -4.81
CA HIS A 509 -29.17 31.05 -3.89
C HIS A 509 -30.50 30.49 -4.46
N LYS A 510 -31.36 29.97 -3.57
CA LYS A 510 -32.60 29.31 -3.98
C LYS A 510 -33.58 30.25 -4.71
N ASP A 511 -33.54 31.53 -4.39
CA ASP A 511 -34.39 32.56 -4.98
C ASP A 511 -33.90 33.11 -6.32
N ASP A 512 -32.76 32.61 -6.84
CA ASP A 512 -32.19 33.08 -8.10
C ASP A 512 -32.83 32.37 -9.28
N VAL A 513 -33.75 33.07 -9.98
CA VAL A 513 -34.56 32.56 -11.10
C VAL A 513 -33.78 32.41 -12.39
N LYS A 514 -32.50 32.77 -12.46
CA LYS A 514 -31.65 32.60 -13.66
C LYS A 514 -31.55 31.12 -14.04
N LYS A 515 -32.20 30.75 -15.15
CA LYS A 515 -32.03 29.42 -15.76
C LYS A 515 -30.59 29.23 -16.20
N LEU A 516 -29.79 28.61 -15.36
CA LEU A 516 -28.46 28.17 -15.72
C LEU A 516 -28.56 26.84 -16.47
N ILE A 517 -28.20 26.86 -17.76
CA ILE A 517 -28.06 25.65 -18.56
C ILE A 517 -26.68 25.04 -18.22
N LEU A 518 -26.63 24.31 -17.14
CA LEU A 518 -25.47 23.47 -16.83
C LEU A 518 -25.50 22.23 -17.71
N SER A 519 -24.37 21.89 -18.33
CA SER A 519 -24.24 20.60 -18.99
C SER A 519 -24.50 19.47 -17.97
N LYS A 520 -25.08 18.35 -18.41
CA LYS A 520 -25.38 17.20 -17.56
C LYS A 520 -24.13 16.71 -16.75
N THR A 521 -22.93 16.98 -17.25
CA THR A 521 -21.66 16.63 -16.61
C THR A 521 -21.32 17.49 -15.39
N HIS A 522 -21.86 18.69 -15.27
CA HIS A 522 -21.56 19.65 -14.19
C HIS A 522 -22.70 19.79 -13.17
N GLN A 523 -23.89 19.26 -13.45
CA GLN A 523 -25.02 19.27 -12.51
C GLN A 523 -24.71 18.67 -11.12
N PRO A 524 -23.89 17.60 -10.98
CA PRO A 524 -23.59 17.03 -9.67
C PRO A 524 -22.81 17.95 -8.74
N TYR A 525 -22.21 19.01 -9.26
CA TYR A 525 -21.41 19.97 -8.48
C TYR A 525 -22.18 21.25 -8.14
N LEU A 526 -23.40 21.39 -8.67
CA LEU A 526 -24.29 22.50 -8.34
C LEU A 526 -24.90 22.28 -6.95
N PHE A 527 -24.83 23.30 -6.11
CA PHE A 527 -25.38 23.30 -4.78
C PHE A 527 -26.30 24.49 -4.58
N GLU A 528 -27.54 24.23 -4.14
CA GLU A 528 -28.45 25.27 -3.73
C GLU A 528 -28.15 25.64 -2.27
N TYR A 529 -27.67 26.86 -2.08
CA TYR A 529 -27.25 27.35 -0.80
C TYR A 529 -28.46 27.75 0.04
N ASN A 530 -28.74 26.98 1.10
CA ASN A 530 -29.77 27.28 2.08
C ASN A 530 -29.21 27.53 3.48
N HIS A 531 -28.18 26.75 3.89
CA HIS A 531 -27.56 26.82 5.20
C HIS A 531 -26.09 26.37 5.17
N VAL A 532 -25.30 26.91 6.14
CA VAL A 532 -23.89 26.61 6.33
C VAL A 532 -23.62 25.10 6.50
N ASP A 533 -24.49 24.39 7.21
CA ASP A 533 -24.36 22.95 7.48
C ASP A 533 -24.42 22.10 6.22
N GLU A 534 -25.17 22.52 5.20
CA GLU A 534 -25.24 21.81 3.92
C GLU A 534 -23.98 22.05 3.09
N LEU A 535 -23.44 23.27 3.11
CA LEU A 535 -22.16 23.59 2.49
C LEU A 535 -21.03 22.77 3.13
N GLN A 536 -21.01 22.67 4.45
CA GLN A 536 -20.09 21.85 5.21
C GLN A 536 -20.15 20.37 4.77
N LYS A 537 -21.35 19.77 4.68
CA LYS A 537 -21.53 18.40 4.20
C LYS A 537 -21.03 18.23 2.77
N LYS A 538 -21.22 19.20 1.90
CA LYS A 538 -20.74 19.17 0.52
C LYS A 538 -19.22 19.27 0.44
N ILE A 539 -18.62 20.20 1.17
CA ILE A 539 -17.15 20.32 1.24
C ILE A 539 -16.52 19.03 1.79
N ASN A 540 -17.14 18.42 2.81
CA ASN A 540 -16.67 17.17 3.41
C ASN A 540 -16.91 15.94 2.52
N ASN A 541 -17.97 15.93 1.69
CA ASN A 541 -18.29 14.84 0.75
C ASN A 541 -17.57 14.96 -0.59
N THR A 542 -16.90 16.09 -0.82
CA THR A 542 -16.17 16.26 -2.05
C THR A 542 -14.91 15.39 -2.05
N ASN A 543 -14.86 14.42 -2.96
CA ASN A 543 -13.70 13.58 -3.18
C ASN A 543 -12.53 14.43 -3.68
N PHE A 544 -11.58 14.75 -2.80
CA PHE A 544 -10.35 15.48 -3.15
C PHE A 544 -9.36 14.63 -3.98
N HIS A 545 -9.85 13.64 -4.72
CA HIS A 545 -9.05 12.92 -5.69
C HIS A 545 -8.99 13.70 -7.00
N LYS A 546 -7.78 13.95 -7.49
CA LYS A 546 -7.52 14.35 -8.87
C LYS A 546 -8.23 13.35 -9.80
N LYS A 547 -9.45 13.62 -10.23
CA LYS A 547 -10.09 12.85 -11.29
C LYS A 547 -9.21 12.97 -12.52
N LYS A 548 -8.64 11.86 -12.98
CA LYS A 548 -8.07 11.76 -14.31
C LYS A 548 -9.17 12.15 -15.30
N ARG A 549 -8.82 13.03 -16.23
CA ARG A 549 -9.66 13.59 -17.29
C ARG A 549 -10.58 12.54 -17.91
N PRO A 550 -11.87 12.82 -18.16
CA PRO A 550 -12.57 12.15 -19.22
C PRO A 550 -11.87 12.52 -20.55
N ILE A 551 -11.46 11.52 -21.29
CA ILE A 551 -11.00 11.70 -22.68
C ILE A 551 -12.20 12.21 -23.44
N ILE A 552 -12.24 13.52 -23.71
CA ILE A 552 -13.19 14.08 -24.66
C ILE A 552 -12.58 13.76 -26.02
N SER A 553 -13.12 12.74 -26.68
CA SER A 553 -12.96 12.56 -28.12
C SER A 553 -13.68 13.72 -28.82
N HIS A 554 -12.94 14.48 -29.59
CA HIS A 554 -13.49 15.44 -30.57
C HIS A 554 -14.34 14.74 -31.62
#